data_ee05852ab412cab87dbdba3c35509e7a
#
_entry.id   ee05852ab412cab87dbdba3c35509e7a
#
_cell.length_a   1.000
_cell.length_b   1.000
_cell.length_c   1.000
_cell.angle_alpha   90.00
_cell.angle_beta   90.00
_cell.angle_gamma   90.00
#
_symmetry.space_group_name_H-M   'P 1'
#
loop_
_entity.id
_entity.type
_entity.pdbx_description
1 polymer ?
#
loop_
_entity_poly.entity_id
_entity_poly.type
_entity_poly.pdbx_seq_one_letter_code
_entity_poly.pdbx_strand_id
1 'polypeptide(L)'
;MSTTISELAEKIIRGHRVKRGDDLSIFLDSDLEELQKGAGAIQKHFRKNHIDLCTIINGRSGRCPENCKYCAQAACHKTGIDEYNFLPKEEIIAAAKKNQEAGVNRFAIVTAGRACKGKEFDLAIEVFEEMHKTLTIELCASMGFIDAEQFRRLRAAGVTSYHHNIETSRRFFPQICTTHTYDDKIRTIKIAQQEGMCVCSGGIIGMGENWDDRLDMAISLAELGIESIPINALMPIKGTALEDRPQIDGKDVLRTIAFFRYINPEANIRLAAGRKVLPENGATAFLSGASATITGDMLTTSGTTIKGDFEILKRLGLSNEGPNDFPP
;
A
#
# COMPACT_ATOMS: atom_id res chain seq x y z
N MET A 1 27.36 -1.81 -25.51
CA MET A 1 27.17 -0.61 -24.64
C MET A 1 26.19 -0.98 -23.58
N SER A 2 26.49 -0.73 -22.32
CA SER A 2 25.48 -0.98 -21.23
C SER A 2 24.32 0.01 -21.39
N THR A 3 23.11 -0.45 -21.20
CA THR A 3 21.90 0.41 -21.21
C THR A 3 21.99 1.38 -20.04
N THR A 4 21.79 2.67 -20.26
CA THR A 4 21.70 3.66 -19.19
C THR A 4 20.31 3.61 -18.52
N ILE A 5 20.19 4.14 -17.31
CA ILE A 5 18.90 4.18 -16.61
C ILE A 5 17.85 5.04 -17.36
N SER A 6 18.28 6.10 -18.02
CA SER A 6 17.41 6.94 -18.86
C SER A 6 16.93 6.19 -20.12
N GLU A 7 17.80 5.44 -20.80
CA GLU A 7 17.42 4.59 -21.94
C GLU A 7 16.45 3.47 -21.52
N LEU A 8 16.62 2.92 -20.31
CA LEU A 8 15.69 1.93 -19.77
C LEU A 8 14.30 2.54 -19.55
N ALA A 9 14.23 3.76 -19.01
CA ALA A 9 12.95 4.47 -18.84
C ALA A 9 12.22 4.65 -20.19
N GLU A 10 12.94 5.08 -21.24
CA GLU A 10 12.38 5.20 -22.58
C GLU A 10 11.89 3.87 -23.16
N LYS A 11 12.65 2.79 -22.98
CA LYS A 11 12.24 1.45 -23.40
C LYS A 11 10.95 1.00 -22.71
N ILE A 12 10.83 1.27 -21.38
CA ILE A 12 9.63 0.94 -20.60
C ILE A 12 8.42 1.73 -21.11
N ILE A 13 8.56 3.02 -21.37
CA ILE A 13 7.52 3.86 -21.97
C ILE A 13 7.06 3.30 -23.32
N ARG A 14 7.95 2.71 -24.10
CA ARG A 14 7.66 2.06 -25.39
C ARG A 14 7.15 0.61 -25.26
N GLY A 15 6.89 0.12 -24.05
CA GLY A 15 6.29 -1.19 -23.81
C GLY A 15 7.21 -2.28 -23.29
N HIS A 16 8.52 -2.00 -23.10
CA HIS A 16 9.40 -2.97 -22.42
C HIS A 16 8.94 -3.20 -20.97
N ARG A 17 9.10 -4.42 -20.48
CA ARG A 17 8.80 -4.79 -19.10
C ARG A 17 10.00 -5.50 -18.49
N VAL A 18 10.45 -5.00 -17.34
CA VAL A 18 11.51 -5.62 -16.54
C VAL A 18 11.01 -6.94 -15.97
N LYS A 19 11.84 -7.99 -16.06
CA LYS A 19 11.48 -9.36 -15.68
C LYS A 19 12.48 -9.93 -14.66
N ARG A 20 12.07 -10.98 -13.99
CA ARG A 20 12.96 -11.82 -13.19
C ARG A 20 14.01 -12.43 -14.11
N GLY A 21 15.27 -12.26 -13.78
CA GLY A 21 16.41 -12.69 -14.61
C GLY A 21 17.07 -11.59 -15.43
N ASP A 22 16.47 -10.40 -15.53
CA ASP A 22 17.17 -9.24 -16.04
C ASP A 22 18.24 -8.77 -15.03
N ASP A 23 19.25 -8.04 -15.49
CA ASP A 23 20.21 -7.41 -14.62
C ASP A 23 19.57 -6.21 -13.91
N LEU A 24 19.29 -6.39 -12.62
CA LEU A 24 18.66 -5.37 -11.79
C LEU A 24 19.67 -4.48 -11.05
N SER A 25 20.99 -4.72 -11.20
CA SER A 25 22.03 -3.92 -10.56
C SER A 25 21.98 -2.46 -10.99
N ILE A 26 21.52 -2.20 -12.21
CA ILE A 26 21.33 -0.86 -12.76
C ILE A 26 20.50 0.05 -11.83
N PHE A 27 19.54 -0.48 -11.09
CA PHE A 27 18.72 0.30 -10.15
C PHE A 27 19.46 0.72 -8.87
N LEU A 28 20.53 -0.02 -8.55
CA LEU A 28 21.35 0.22 -7.36
C LEU A 28 22.58 1.07 -7.70
N ASP A 29 23.18 0.83 -8.88
CA ASP A 29 24.41 1.46 -9.33
C ASP A 29 24.17 2.85 -9.95
N SER A 30 22.94 3.13 -10.43
CA SER A 30 22.60 4.43 -11.01
C SER A 30 22.58 5.54 -9.96
N ASP A 31 22.94 6.74 -10.40
CA ASP A 31 22.72 7.95 -9.62
C ASP A 31 21.25 8.08 -9.23
N LEU A 32 20.99 8.49 -7.98
CA LEU A 32 19.62 8.56 -7.45
C LEU A 32 18.76 9.58 -8.19
N GLU A 33 19.33 10.73 -8.55
CA GLU A 33 18.60 11.80 -9.23
C GLU A 33 18.21 11.37 -10.65
N GLU A 34 19.12 10.70 -11.37
CA GLU A 34 18.82 10.14 -12.70
C GLU A 34 17.75 9.05 -12.63
N LEU A 35 17.83 8.16 -11.65
CA LEU A 35 16.83 7.12 -11.41
C LEU A 35 15.45 7.73 -11.14
N GLN A 36 15.38 8.73 -10.26
CA GLN A 36 14.14 9.45 -9.93
C GLN A 36 13.55 10.19 -11.13
N LYS A 37 14.39 10.85 -11.93
CA LYS A 37 13.95 11.54 -13.16
C LYS A 37 13.32 10.58 -14.15
N GLY A 38 13.93 9.41 -14.37
CA GLY A 38 13.37 8.38 -15.25
C GLY A 38 12.06 7.79 -14.69
N ALA A 39 12.00 7.54 -13.39
CA ALA A 39 10.76 7.07 -12.71
C ALA A 39 9.62 8.10 -12.84
N GLY A 40 9.92 9.39 -12.68
CA GLY A 40 8.97 10.47 -12.89
C GLY A 40 8.44 10.54 -14.33
N ALA A 41 9.32 10.32 -15.33
CA ALA A 41 8.92 10.26 -16.74
C ALA A 41 7.99 9.06 -17.02
N ILE A 42 8.28 7.88 -16.47
CA ILE A 42 7.42 6.69 -16.56
C ILE A 42 6.06 6.98 -15.89
N GLN A 43 6.06 7.52 -14.67
CA GLN A 43 4.83 7.89 -13.96
C GLN A 43 3.98 8.85 -14.80
N LYS A 44 4.59 9.93 -15.32
CA LYS A 44 3.89 10.93 -16.13
C LYS A 44 3.27 10.33 -17.39
N HIS A 45 3.94 9.35 -18.01
CA HIS A 45 3.42 8.67 -19.19
C HIS A 45 2.18 7.83 -18.87
N PHE A 46 2.26 6.96 -17.85
CA PHE A 46 1.19 6.00 -17.54
C PHE A 46 0.11 6.55 -16.62
N ARG A 47 0.46 7.47 -15.70
CA ARG A 47 -0.47 8.01 -14.68
C ARG A 47 -0.78 9.48 -14.87
N LYS A 48 -0.19 10.14 -15.87
CA LYS A 48 -0.34 11.58 -16.13
C LYS A 48 -0.01 12.40 -14.88
N ASN A 49 -0.88 13.34 -14.51
CA ASN A 49 -0.76 14.14 -13.30
C ASN A 49 -1.68 13.64 -12.17
N HIS A 50 -2.25 12.41 -12.31
CA HIS A 50 -3.20 11.88 -11.34
C HIS A 50 -2.49 11.24 -10.15
N ILE A 51 -2.95 11.59 -8.94
CA ILE A 51 -2.52 11.00 -7.66
C ILE A 51 -3.76 10.46 -6.93
N ASP A 52 -3.82 9.16 -6.74
CA ASP A 52 -4.91 8.51 -6.03
C ASP A 52 -4.75 8.67 -4.51
N LEU A 53 -5.74 9.26 -3.85
CA LEU A 53 -5.78 9.47 -2.40
C LEU A 53 -6.65 8.41 -1.73
N CYS A 54 -6.09 7.72 -0.75
CA CYS A 54 -6.79 6.73 0.07
C CYS A 54 -6.73 7.11 1.55
N THR A 55 -7.81 6.91 2.27
CA THR A 55 -7.84 6.95 3.74
C THR A 55 -8.21 5.59 4.30
N ILE A 56 -7.82 5.34 5.54
CA ILE A 56 -8.07 4.09 6.23
C ILE A 56 -8.73 4.34 7.57
N ILE A 57 -9.62 3.43 7.98
CA ILE A 57 -10.12 3.36 9.35
C ILE A 57 -9.74 2.02 9.98
N ASN A 58 -9.23 2.05 11.20
CA ASN A 58 -8.96 0.83 11.96
C ASN A 58 -10.27 0.31 12.54
N GLY A 59 -11.02 -0.48 11.78
CA GLY A 59 -12.35 -0.96 12.14
C GLY A 59 -12.37 -1.91 13.34
N ARG A 60 -11.27 -2.60 13.62
CA ARG A 60 -11.00 -3.40 14.82
C ARG A 60 -9.54 -3.33 15.17
N SER A 61 -9.20 -3.06 16.44
CA SER A 61 -7.83 -2.86 16.90
C SER A 61 -7.38 -3.89 17.93
N GLY A 62 -6.12 -4.30 17.80
CA GLY A 62 -5.42 -5.15 18.78
C GLY A 62 -5.79 -6.64 18.72
N ARG A 63 -5.27 -7.40 19.67
CA ARG A 63 -5.54 -8.84 19.90
C ARG A 63 -5.32 -9.75 18.69
N CYS A 64 -4.47 -9.33 17.72
CA CYS A 64 -4.16 -10.16 16.58
C CYS A 64 -3.35 -11.39 17.01
N PRO A 65 -3.76 -12.63 16.69
CA PRO A 65 -3.04 -13.85 17.09
C PRO A 65 -1.77 -14.10 16.26
N GLU A 66 -1.52 -13.29 15.24
CA GLU A 66 -0.31 -13.38 14.42
C GLU A 66 0.89 -12.74 15.14
N ASN A 67 2.12 -13.15 14.75
CA ASN A 67 3.36 -12.69 15.38
C ASN A 67 4.22 -11.79 14.47
N CYS A 68 3.61 -11.04 13.57
CA CYS A 68 4.32 -10.11 12.68
C CYS A 68 5.16 -9.14 13.50
N LYS A 69 6.49 -9.19 13.38
CA LYS A 69 7.46 -8.47 14.22
C LYS A 69 7.32 -6.96 14.21
N TYR A 70 6.80 -6.39 13.12
CA TYR A 70 6.60 -4.96 12.93
C TYR A 70 5.25 -4.46 13.47
N CYS A 71 4.30 -5.36 13.75
CA CYS A 71 2.90 -4.99 13.93
C CYS A 71 2.58 -4.66 15.40
N ALA A 72 2.19 -3.40 15.65
CA ALA A 72 1.76 -2.97 16.97
C ALA A 72 0.48 -3.68 17.46
N GLN A 73 -0.33 -4.24 16.57
CA GLN A 73 -1.61 -4.89 16.89
C GLN A 73 -1.46 -6.39 17.19
N ALA A 74 -0.24 -6.96 17.10
CA ALA A 74 -0.01 -8.36 17.44
C ALA A 74 -0.10 -8.58 18.97
N ALA A 75 -0.89 -9.57 19.40
CA ALA A 75 -1.13 -9.84 20.83
C ALA A 75 0.14 -10.26 21.60
N CYS A 76 1.19 -10.70 20.90
CA CYS A 76 2.49 -11.03 21.49
C CYS A 76 3.34 -9.79 21.83
N HIS A 77 2.94 -8.59 21.38
CA HIS A 77 3.63 -7.33 21.63
C HIS A 77 2.97 -6.52 22.75
N LYS A 78 3.72 -5.62 23.40
CA LYS A 78 3.25 -4.74 24.47
C LYS A 78 3.39 -3.28 24.06
N THR A 79 2.60 -2.85 23.11
CA THR A 79 2.74 -1.56 22.43
C THR A 79 1.87 -0.44 23.02
N GLY A 80 0.94 -0.78 23.92
CA GLY A 80 0.05 0.20 24.56
C GLY A 80 -0.96 0.84 23.60
N ILE A 81 -1.26 0.22 22.45
CA ILE A 81 -2.32 0.69 21.55
C ILE A 81 -3.70 0.48 22.18
N ASP A 82 -4.66 1.30 21.76
CA ASP A 82 -6.06 1.09 22.12
C ASP A 82 -6.59 -0.18 21.46
N GLU A 83 -7.21 -1.06 22.26
CA GLU A 83 -7.82 -2.30 21.80
C GLU A 83 -9.34 -2.19 21.84
N TYR A 84 -10.00 -2.47 20.72
CA TYR A 84 -11.43 -2.45 20.60
C TYR A 84 -11.94 -3.47 19.57
N ASN A 85 -13.19 -3.89 19.76
CA ASN A 85 -13.91 -4.72 18.81
C ASN A 85 -14.28 -3.90 17.56
N PHE A 86 -15.00 -4.52 16.61
CA PHE A 86 -15.43 -3.81 15.42
C PHE A 86 -16.23 -2.54 15.80
N LEU A 87 -15.85 -1.41 15.21
CA LEU A 87 -16.44 -0.11 15.48
C LEU A 87 -17.95 -0.09 15.16
N PRO A 88 -18.72 0.78 15.81
CA PRO A 88 -20.12 1.01 15.47
C PRO A 88 -20.27 1.43 14.00
N LYS A 89 -21.31 0.92 13.33
CA LYS A 89 -21.62 1.19 11.92
C LYS A 89 -21.68 2.70 11.63
N GLU A 90 -22.33 3.45 12.49
CA GLU A 90 -22.53 4.90 12.34
C GLU A 90 -21.22 5.66 12.36
N GLU A 91 -20.25 5.21 13.15
CA GLU A 91 -18.93 5.84 13.25
C GLU A 91 -18.13 5.63 11.96
N ILE A 92 -18.15 4.41 11.41
CA ILE A 92 -17.43 4.09 10.15
C ILE A 92 -18.05 4.87 8.99
N ILE A 93 -19.39 4.92 8.90
CA ILE A 93 -20.10 5.65 7.83
C ILE A 93 -19.83 7.16 7.92
N ALA A 94 -19.87 7.72 9.13
CA ALA A 94 -19.56 9.13 9.36
C ALA A 94 -18.12 9.47 8.94
N ALA A 95 -17.15 8.60 9.24
CA ALA A 95 -15.78 8.76 8.81
C ALA A 95 -15.66 8.70 7.27
N ALA A 96 -16.30 7.73 6.62
CA ALA A 96 -16.29 7.61 5.16
C ALA A 96 -16.90 8.86 4.49
N LYS A 97 -18.04 9.35 4.99
CA LYS A 97 -18.70 10.56 4.50
C LYS A 97 -17.77 11.79 4.61
N LYS A 98 -17.15 11.98 5.77
CA LYS A 98 -16.20 13.08 6.00
C LYS A 98 -15.01 13.04 5.02
N ASN A 99 -14.49 11.84 4.72
CA ASN A 99 -13.40 11.68 3.77
C ASN A 99 -13.86 11.95 2.33
N GLN A 100 -15.06 11.52 1.95
CA GLN A 100 -15.66 11.86 0.65
C GLN A 100 -15.84 13.38 0.50
N GLU A 101 -16.39 14.06 1.51
CA GLU A 101 -16.58 15.52 1.52
C GLU A 101 -15.24 16.27 1.45
N ALA A 102 -14.17 15.67 1.98
CA ALA A 102 -12.82 16.18 1.84
C ALA A 102 -12.17 15.90 0.47
N GLY A 103 -12.86 15.22 -0.44
CA GLY A 103 -12.38 14.94 -1.79
C GLY A 103 -11.43 13.74 -1.91
N VAL A 104 -11.39 12.84 -0.94
CA VAL A 104 -10.57 11.62 -1.00
C VAL A 104 -11.19 10.60 -1.98
N ASN A 105 -10.35 9.92 -2.77
CA ASN A 105 -10.83 8.96 -3.77
C ASN A 105 -11.32 7.65 -3.17
N ARG A 106 -10.64 7.13 -2.12
CA ARG A 106 -10.87 5.79 -1.56
C ARG A 106 -10.95 5.81 -0.04
N PHE A 107 -11.80 4.94 0.50
CA PHE A 107 -11.91 4.69 1.93
C PHE A 107 -11.78 3.20 2.22
N ALA A 108 -10.89 2.83 3.14
CA ALA A 108 -10.64 1.43 3.47
C ALA A 108 -10.97 1.10 4.92
N ILE A 109 -11.72 0.02 5.14
CA ILE A 109 -11.89 -0.57 6.47
C ILE A 109 -10.81 -1.63 6.67
N VAL A 110 -9.99 -1.45 7.70
CA VAL A 110 -8.91 -2.38 8.08
C VAL A 110 -9.27 -3.04 9.40
N THR A 111 -9.09 -4.35 9.53
CA THR A 111 -9.33 -5.06 10.79
C THR A 111 -8.08 -5.79 11.26
N ALA A 112 -7.71 -5.63 12.52
CA ALA A 112 -6.72 -6.47 13.16
C ALA A 112 -7.18 -7.95 13.18
N GLY A 113 -6.24 -8.89 13.23
CA GLY A 113 -6.53 -10.32 13.32
C GLY A 113 -6.15 -11.10 12.05
N ARG A 114 -6.08 -12.43 12.19
CA ARG A 114 -5.77 -13.32 11.07
C ARG A 114 -6.79 -13.23 9.95
N ALA A 115 -8.08 -13.15 10.31
CA ALA A 115 -9.19 -12.97 9.38
C ALA A 115 -10.40 -12.38 10.11
N CYS A 116 -11.17 -11.55 9.44
CA CYS A 116 -12.50 -11.13 9.89
C CYS A 116 -13.52 -12.21 9.50
N LYS A 117 -14.26 -12.75 10.48
CA LYS A 117 -15.21 -13.87 10.28
C LYS A 117 -16.46 -13.75 11.12
N GLY A 118 -17.48 -14.55 10.77
CA GLY A 118 -18.74 -14.67 11.52
C GLY A 118 -19.46 -13.32 11.65
N LYS A 119 -20.03 -13.04 12.81
CA LYS A 119 -20.86 -11.85 13.06
C LYS A 119 -20.14 -10.52 12.76
N GLU A 120 -18.82 -10.43 13.00
CA GLU A 120 -18.08 -9.21 12.67
C GLU A 120 -17.97 -9.01 11.15
N PHE A 121 -17.77 -10.09 10.39
CA PHE A 121 -17.77 -10.01 8.94
C PHE A 121 -19.16 -9.64 8.41
N ASP A 122 -20.23 -10.20 8.97
CA ASP A 122 -21.60 -9.87 8.60
C ASP A 122 -21.89 -8.38 8.85
N LEU A 123 -21.48 -7.85 10.00
CA LEU A 123 -21.59 -6.42 10.30
C LEU A 123 -20.79 -5.56 9.33
N ALA A 124 -19.58 -5.98 8.95
CA ALA A 124 -18.78 -5.27 7.96
C ALA A 124 -19.47 -5.22 6.59
N ILE A 125 -20.13 -6.30 6.16
CA ILE A 125 -20.93 -6.34 4.94
C ILE A 125 -22.08 -5.32 5.02
N GLU A 126 -22.83 -5.27 6.12
CA GLU A 126 -23.90 -4.28 6.31
C GLU A 126 -23.39 -2.84 6.23
N VAL A 127 -22.20 -2.57 6.78
CA VAL A 127 -21.54 -1.26 6.70
C VAL A 127 -21.20 -0.91 5.26
N PHE A 128 -20.58 -1.84 4.52
CA PHE A 128 -20.23 -1.62 3.11
C PHE A 128 -21.45 -1.41 2.23
N GLU A 129 -22.50 -2.21 2.39
CA GLU A 129 -23.77 -2.04 1.66
C GLU A 129 -24.40 -0.66 1.89
N GLU A 130 -24.39 -0.17 3.13
CA GLU A 130 -24.92 1.15 3.43
C GLU A 130 -24.06 2.27 2.83
N MET A 131 -22.73 2.16 2.94
CA MET A 131 -21.83 3.12 2.30
C MET A 131 -22.01 3.12 0.77
N HIS A 132 -22.10 1.94 0.15
CA HIS A 132 -22.29 1.83 -1.30
C HIS A 132 -23.60 2.46 -1.79
N LYS A 133 -24.68 2.40 -0.98
CA LYS A 133 -25.97 3.02 -1.28
C LYS A 133 -25.97 4.54 -1.13
N THR A 134 -25.15 5.06 -0.21
CA THR A 134 -25.25 6.46 0.24
C THR A 134 -24.06 7.34 -0.14
N LEU A 135 -22.94 6.75 -0.51
CA LEU A 135 -21.68 7.44 -0.83
C LEU A 135 -21.19 7.05 -2.22
N THR A 136 -20.33 7.89 -2.77
CA THR A 136 -19.68 7.68 -4.08
C THR A 136 -18.18 7.40 -3.96
N ILE A 137 -17.61 7.49 -2.75
CA ILE A 137 -16.21 7.16 -2.48
C ILE A 137 -15.95 5.68 -2.75
N GLU A 138 -14.83 5.35 -3.37
CA GLU A 138 -14.48 3.95 -3.63
C GLU A 138 -14.18 3.20 -2.34
N LEU A 139 -14.70 1.97 -2.23
CA LEU A 139 -14.64 1.16 -1.03
C LEU A 139 -13.55 0.09 -1.13
N CYS A 140 -12.70 0.04 -0.10
CA CYS A 140 -11.64 -0.95 0.05
C CYS A 140 -11.78 -1.73 1.36
N ALA A 141 -11.32 -2.97 1.38
CA ALA A 141 -11.28 -3.79 2.59
C ALA A 141 -9.88 -4.37 2.82
N SER A 142 -9.50 -4.51 4.11
CA SER A 142 -8.32 -5.25 4.55
C SER A 142 -8.70 -6.09 5.77
N MET A 143 -9.08 -7.35 5.55
CA MET A 143 -9.73 -8.21 6.54
C MET A 143 -8.99 -9.55 6.75
N GLY A 144 -7.69 -9.57 6.41
CA GLY A 144 -6.83 -10.74 6.59
C GLY A 144 -7.06 -11.86 5.57
N PHE A 145 -6.98 -13.11 6.02
CA PHE A 145 -7.09 -14.31 5.18
C PHE A 145 -8.55 -14.75 5.06
N ILE A 146 -9.30 -14.13 4.16
CA ILE A 146 -10.68 -14.47 3.85
C ILE A 146 -10.78 -15.42 2.65
N ASP A 147 -11.90 -16.11 2.51
CA ASP A 147 -12.15 -17.08 1.46
C ASP A 147 -12.92 -16.51 0.26
N ALA A 148 -13.10 -17.31 -0.80
CA ALA A 148 -13.77 -16.91 -2.03
C ALA A 148 -15.22 -16.44 -1.79
N GLU A 149 -15.95 -17.10 -0.88
CA GLU A 149 -17.33 -16.69 -0.56
C GLU A 149 -17.36 -15.30 0.09
N GLN A 150 -16.43 -15.05 0.99
CA GLN A 150 -16.30 -13.74 1.64
C GLN A 150 -15.93 -12.65 0.62
N PHE A 151 -15.06 -12.93 -0.35
CA PHE A 151 -14.75 -12.00 -1.44
C PHE A 151 -15.98 -11.69 -2.30
N ARG A 152 -16.77 -12.70 -2.68
CA ARG A 152 -18.02 -12.48 -3.41
C ARG A 152 -19.00 -11.59 -2.64
N ARG A 153 -19.12 -11.80 -1.33
CA ARG A 153 -19.98 -10.98 -0.46
C ARG A 153 -19.47 -9.53 -0.37
N LEU A 154 -18.16 -9.31 -0.20
CA LEU A 154 -17.59 -7.96 -0.22
C LEU A 154 -17.87 -7.25 -1.54
N ARG A 155 -17.69 -7.95 -2.65
CA ARG A 155 -17.95 -7.40 -3.98
C ARG A 155 -19.42 -7.05 -4.19
N ALA A 156 -20.33 -7.91 -3.78
CA ALA A 156 -21.78 -7.65 -3.81
C ALA A 156 -22.18 -6.44 -2.93
N ALA A 157 -21.44 -6.19 -1.85
CA ALA A 157 -21.61 -5.03 -0.98
C ALA A 157 -20.93 -3.74 -1.52
N GLY A 158 -20.39 -3.75 -2.75
CA GLY A 158 -19.80 -2.57 -3.39
C GLY A 158 -18.31 -2.36 -3.13
N VAL A 159 -17.61 -3.30 -2.50
CA VAL A 159 -16.15 -3.21 -2.32
C VAL A 159 -15.46 -3.54 -3.63
N THR A 160 -14.63 -2.62 -4.14
CA THR A 160 -13.93 -2.77 -5.41
C THR A 160 -12.48 -3.24 -5.24
N SER A 161 -11.86 -2.95 -4.09
CA SER A 161 -10.44 -3.24 -3.86
C SER A 161 -10.20 -4.00 -2.56
N TYR A 162 -9.21 -4.89 -2.57
CA TYR A 162 -8.78 -5.61 -1.38
C TYR A 162 -7.30 -5.39 -1.09
N HIS A 163 -7.00 -4.97 0.14
CA HIS A 163 -5.62 -4.76 0.59
C HIS A 163 -5.10 -6.02 1.30
N HIS A 164 -4.01 -6.59 0.78
CA HIS A 164 -3.32 -7.72 1.38
C HIS A 164 -1.84 -7.74 0.99
N ASN A 165 -0.99 -7.17 1.83
CA ASN A 165 0.43 -7.05 1.56
C ASN A 165 1.14 -8.40 1.51
N ILE A 166 2.16 -8.54 0.63
CA ILE A 166 3.17 -9.60 0.72
C ILE A 166 4.25 -9.31 1.76
N GLU A 167 4.35 -8.06 2.22
CA GLU A 167 5.20 -7.45 3.25
C GLU A 167 6.67 -7.31 2.86
N THR A 168 7.28 -8.32 2.25
CA THR A 168 8.69 -8.34 1.86
C THR A 168 8.94 -9.45 0.82
N SER A 169 10.21 -9.78 0.52
CA SER A 169 10.56 -10.91 -0.33
C SER A 169 10.18 -12.27 0.30
N ARG A 170 10.02 -13.29 -0.56
CA ARG A 170 9.81 -14.68 -0.10
C ARG A 170 10.95 -15.16 0.81
N ARG A 171 12.20 -14.78 0.50
CA ARG A 171 13.39 -15.15 1.27
C ARG A 171 13.37 -14.57 2.68
N PHE A 172 13.01 -13.30 2.80
CA PHE A 172 13.07 -12.58 4.08
C PHE A 172 11.81 -12.76 4.93
N PHE A 173 10.68 -13.15 4.35
CA PHE A 173 9.39 -13.28 5.03
C PHE A 173 9.44 -14.12 6.33
N PRO A 174 10.12 -15.30 6.39
CA PRO A 174 10.21 -16.07 7.63
C PRO A 174 10.92 -15.35 8.79
N GLN A 175 11.70 -14.30 8.49
CA GLN A 175 12.37 -13.48 9.50
C GLN A 175 11.41 -12.52 10.19
N ILE A 176 10.26 -12.20 9.58
CA ILE A 176 9.31 -11.21 10.10
C ILE A 176 8.01 -11.82 10.61
N CYS A 177 7.63 -13.01 10.18
CA CYS A 177 6.42 -13.70 10.63
C CYS A 177 6.58 -15.23 10.51
N THR A 178 6.07 -15.96 11.51
CA THR A 178 6.10 -17.44 11.52
C THR A 178 4.73 -18.08 11.74
N THR A 179 3.69 -17.30 12.01
CA THR A 179 2.32 -17.80 12.24
C THR A 179 1.52 -17.99 10.95
N HIS A 180 2.01 -17.43 9.85
CA HIS A 180 1.55 -17.69 8.49
C HIS A 180 2.73 -17.59 7.53
N THR A 181 2.55 -18.09 6.31
CA THR A 181 3.59 -18.17 5.29
C THR A 181 3.42 -17.11 4.21
N TYR A 182 4.50 -16.88 3.45
CA TYR A 182 4.44 -16.06 2.24
C TYR A 182 3.43 -16.65 1.22
N ASP A 183 3.35 -17.99 1.12
CA ASP A 183 2.41 -18.66 0.21
C ASP A 183 0.95 -18.49 0.64
N ASP A 184 0.67 -18.35 1.93
CA ASP A 184 -0.69 -17.99 2.39
C ASP A 184 -1.08 -16.61 1.90
N LYS A 185 -0.15 -15.65 1.89
CA LYS A 185 -0.35 -14.31 1.33
C LYS A 185 -0.67 -14.38 -0.17
N ILE A 186 0.16 -15.08 -0.93
CA ILE A 186 -0.01 -15.25 -2.38
C ILE A 186 -1.35 -15.93 -2.70
N ARG A 187 -1.74 -16.95 -1.93
CA ARG A 187 -3.02 -17.64 -2.12
C ARG A 187 -4.20 -16.68 -1.94
N THR A 188 -4.19 -15.86 -0.90
CA THR A 188 -5.26 -14.89 -0.64
C THR A 188 -5.35 -13.84 -1.75
N ILE A 189 -4.22 -13.32 -2.23
CA ILE A 189 -4.15 -12.40 -3.37
C ILE A 189 -4.79 -13.02 -4.61
N LYS A 190 -4.41 -14.26 -4.94
CA LYS A 190 -4.94 -14.96 -6.11
C LYS A 190 -6.45 -15.22 -6.01
N ILE A 191 -6.95 -15.57 -4.83
CA ILE A 191 -8.40 -15.74 -4.60
C ILE A 191 -9.11 -14.39 -4.81
N ALA A 192 -8.58 -13.30 -4.25
CA ALA A 192 -9.15 -11.96 -4.46
C ALA A 192 -9.24 -11.60 -5.95
N GLN A 193 -8.17 -11.82 -6.71
CA GLN A 193 -8.13 -11.58 -8.15
C GLN A 193 -9.12 -12.47 -8.93
N GLN A 194 -9.22 -13.75 -8.58
CA GLN A 194 -10.17 -14.68 -9.19
C GLN A 194 -11.62 -14.29 -8.96
N GLU A 195 -11.93 -13.68 -7.81
CA GLU A 195 -13.26 -13.16 -7.50
C GLU A 195 -13.46 -11.72 -8.02
N GLY A 196 -12.53 -11.21 -8.84
CA GLY A 196 -12.65 -9.93 -9.56
C GLY A 196 -12.40 -8.70 -8.70
N MET A 197 -11.64 -8.82 -7.61
CA MET A 197 -11.20 -7.68 -6.81
C MET A 197 -9.94 -7.07 -7.41
N CYS A 198 -9.86 -5.74 -7.48
CA CYS A 198 -8.57 -5.06 -7.59
C CYS A 198 -7.73 -5.34 -6.35
N VAL A 199 -6.45 -5.68 -6.52
CA VAL A 199 -5.61 -5.98 -5.37
C VAL A 199 -4.62 -4.85 -5.09
N CYS A 200 -4.65 -4.38 -3.84
CA CYS A 200 -3.64 -3.50 -3.27
C CYS A 200 -2.67 -4.34 -2.43
N SER A 201 -1.44 -4.52 -2.90
CA SER A 201 -0.43 -5.32 -2.21
C SER A 201 0.96 -4.72 -2.38
N GLY A 202 1.68 -4.60 -1.29
CA GLY A 202 3.04 -4.09 -1.23
C GLY A 202 3.75 -4.63 -0.01
N GLY A 203 4.53 -3.78 0.65
CA GLY A 203 5.28 -4.22 1.82
C GLY A 203 5.88 -3.09 2.63
N ILE A 204 6.75 -3.49 3.55
CA ILE A 204 7.46 -2.61 4.47
C ILE A 204 8.96 -2.73 4.20
N ILE A 205 9.65 -1.61 4.08
CA ILE A 205 11.10 -1.53 3.95
C ILE A 205 11.74 -0.96 5.22
N GLY A 206 12.97 -1.38 5.51
CA GLY A 206 13.68 -1.00 6.74
C GLY A 206 13.54 -2.01 7.88
N MET A 207 12.97 -3.20 7.64
CA MET A 207 12.85 -4.27 8.63
C MET A 207 14.14 -5.08 8.83
N GLY A 208 15.15 -4.89 7.96
CA GLY A 208 16.42 -5.61 7.94
C GLY A 208 16.63 -6.45 6.69
N GLU A 209 15.73 -6.36 5.74
CA GLU A 209 15.87 -6.85 4.38
C GLU A 209 17.03 -6.13 3.66
N ASN A 210 17.61 -6.77 2.67
CA ASN A 210 18.60 -6.16 1.78
C ASN A 210 17.97 -5.62 0.48
N TRP A 211 18.79 -5.06 -0.41
CA TRP A 211 18.32 -4.52 -1.69
C TRP A 211 17.77 -5.60 -2.62
N ASP A 212 18.35 -6.81 -2.61
CA ASP A 212 17.83 -7.93 -3.42
C ASP A 212 16.43 -8.33 -2.97
N ASP A 213 16.13 -8.26 -1.66
CA ASP A 213 14.78 -8.50 -1.15
C ASP A 213 13.78 -7.47 -1.65
N ARG A 214 14.16 -6.18 -1.70
CA ARG A 214 13.29 -5.11 -2.20
C ARG A 214 13.05 -5.26 -3.70
N LEU A 215 14.07 -5.62 -4.46
CA LEU A 215 13.96 -5.91 -5.90
C LEU A 215 13.11 -7.15 -6.16
N ASP A 216 13.31 -8.23 -5.41
CA ASP A 216 12.47 -9.45 -5.50
C ASP A 216 11.01 -9.15 -5.15
N MET A 217 10.75 -8.31 -4.15
CA MET A 217 9.40 -7.87 -3.81
C MET A 217 8.76 -7.11 -4.99
N ALA A 218 9.47 -6.18 -5.62
CA ALA A 218 8.96 -5.41 -6.76
C ALA A 218 8.62 -6.31 -7.96
N ILE A 219 9.52 -7.26 -8.29
CA ILE A 219 9.30 -8.24 -9.38
C ILE A 219 8.13 -9.19 -9.05
N SER A 220 8.05 -9.67 -7.79
CA SER A 220 6.95 -10.56 -7.38
C SER A 220 5.58 -9.89 -7.51
N LEU A 221 5.49 -8.59 -7.20
CA LEU A 221 4.26 -7.81 -7.38
C LEU A 221 3.92 -7.60 -8.86
N ALA A 222 4.92 -7.39 -9.72
CA ALA A 222 4.72 -7.31 -11.17
C ALA A 222 4.23 -8.65 -11.74
N GLU A 223 4.84 -9.77 -11.33
CA GLU A 223 4.43 -11.13 -11.74
C GLU A 223 3.01 -11.48 -11.27
N LEU A 224 2.57 -10.92 -10.14
CA LEU A 224 1.20 -11.06 -9.63
C LEU A 224 0.20 -10.11 -10.32
N GLY A 225 0.65 -9.17 -11.13
CA GLY A 225 -0.21 -8.18 -11.77
C GLY A 225 -0.88 -7.23 -10.78
N ILE A 226 -0.14 -6.80 -9.75
CA ILE A 226 -0.69 -5.93 -8.71
C ILE A 226 -0.88 -4.50 -9.22
N GLU A 227 -2.07 -3.96 -9.04
CA GLU A 227 -2.49 -2.65 -9.58
C GLU A 227 -2.18 -1.49 -8.63
N SER A 228 -2.09 -1.74 -7.31
CA SER A 228 -1.77 -0.74 -6.30
C SER A 228 -0.73 -1.28 -5.32
N ILE A 229 0.40 -0.60 -5.21
CA ILE A 229 1.57 -1.08 -4.46
C ILE A 229 1.94 -0.07 -3.38
N PRO A 230 1.46 -0.26 -2.13
CA PRO A 230 1.88 0.57 -1.00
C PRO A 230 3.32 0.23 -0.58
N ILE A 231 4.13 1.27 -0.47
CA ILE A 231 5.48 1.20 0.10
C ILE A 231 5.43 1.89 1.46
N ASN A 232 5.66 1.12 2.51
CA ASN A 232 5.75 1.59 3.88
C ASN A 232 7.22 1.64 4.30
N ALA A 233 7.68 2.77 4.82
CA ALA A 233 8.96 2.84 5.53
C ALA A 233 8.71 2.48 7.01
N LEU A 234 9.46 1.53 7.54
CA LEU A 234 9.30 1.10 8.93
C LEU A 234 9.43 2.29 9.88
N MET A 235 8.43 2.47 10.71
CA MET A 235 8.49 3.34 11.89
C MET A 235 8.60 2.42 13.10
N PRO A 236 9.79 2.31 13.74
CA PRO A 236 9.96 1.47 14.91
C PRO A 236 9.00 1.87 16.03
N ILE A 237 8.19 0.92 16.50
CA ILE A 237 7.21 1.16 17.56
C ILE A 237 7.68 0.44 18.82
N LYS A 238 7.75 1.19 19.94
CA LYS A 238 8.11 0.64 21.24
C LYS A 238 7.19 -0.51 21.63
N GLY A 239 7.78 -1.60 22.11
CA GLY A 239 7.08 -2.82 22.50
C GLY A 239 6.89 -3.82 21.35
N THR A 240 7.27 -3.49 20.10
CA THR A 240 7.35 -4.46 19.00
C THR A 240 8.73 -5.12 18.94
N ALA A 241 8.83 -6.26 18.24
CA ALA A 241 10.11 -6.95 18.05
C ALA A 241 11.13 -6.16 17.19
N LEU A 242 10.71 -5.06 16.56
CA LEU A 242 11.55 -4.19 15.72
C LEU A 242 11.74 -2.78 16.35
N GLU A 243 11.47 -2.61 17.63
CA GLU A 243 11.56 -1.29 18.31
C GLU A 243 12.94 -0.65 18.23
N ASP A 244 14.00 -1.46 18.22
CA ASP A 244 15.41 -1.00 18.21
C ASP A 244 15.98 -0.87 16.78
N ARG A 245 15.16 -1.09 15.73
CA ARG A 245 15.65 -0.91 14.36
C ARG A 245 15.96 0.55 14.07
N PRO A 246 17.11 0.83 13.44
CA PRO A 246 17.40 2.20 12.98
C PRO A 246 16.36 2.65 11.98
N GLN A 247 16.02 3.92 12.01
CA GLN A 247 15.15 4.52 11.01
C GLN A 247 15.81 4.42 9.63
N ILE A 248 15.05 3.95 8.64
CA ILE A 248 15.51 3.90 7.24
C ILE A 248 15.79 5.30 6.70
N ASP A 249 16.84 5.43 5.88
CA ASP A 249 17.18 6.69 5.20
C ASP A 249 16.13 7.03 4.13
N GLY A 250 15.78 8.31 4.04
CA GLY A 250 14.86 8.83 3.03
C GLY A 250 15.34 8.61 1.59
N LYS A 251 16.66 8.61 1.34
CA LYS A 251 17.24 8.29 0.02
C LYS A 251 16.95 6.83 -0.38
N ASP A 252 17.02 5.91 0.57
CA ASP A 252 16.71 4.50 0.34
C ASP A 252 15.22 4.31 0.02
N VAL A 253 14.35 5.07 0.68
CA VAL A 253 12.91 5.07 0.38
C VAL A 253 12.66 5.60 -1.02
N LEU A 254 13.27 6.72 -1.40
CA LEU A 254 13.13 7.31 -2.74
C LEU A 254 13.67 6.39 -3.84
N ARG A 255 14.82 5.75 -3.63
CA ARG A 255 15.37 4.76 -4.55
C ARG A 255 14.41 3.58 -4.72
N THR A 256 13.84 3.08 -3.61
CA THR A 256 12.86 1.99 -3.65
C THR A 256 11.62 2.39 -4.46
N ILE A 257 11.03 3.55 -4.20
CA ILE A 257 9.88 4.07 -4.95
C ILE A 257 10.21 4.16 -6.44
N ALA A 258 11.38 4.69 -6.77
CA ALA A 258 11.80 4.89 -8.16
C ALA A 258 11.91 3.55 -8.90
N PHE A 259 12.66 2.56 -8.40
CA PHE A 259 12.77 1.29 -9.13
C PHE A 259 11.47 0.47 -9.11
N PHE A 260 10.61 0.61 -8.08
CA PHE A 260 9.27 0.04 -8.14
C PHE A 260 8.47 0.58 -9.33
N ARG A 261 8.61 1.87 -9.66
CA ARG A 261 7.98 2.45 -10.85
C ARG A 261 8.53 1.88 -12.15
N TYR A 262 9.85 1.65 -12.25
CA TYR A 262 10.43 1.00 -13.44
C TYR A 262 9.94 -0.44 -13.63
N ILE A 263 9.81 -1.19 -12.54
CA ILE A 263 9.39 -2.60 -12.58
C ILE A 263 7.88 -2.73 -12.75
N ASN A 264 7.10 -1.80 -12.17
CA ASN A 264 5.63 -1.78 -12.19
C ASN A 264 5.13 -0.47 -12.83
N PRO A 265 5.32 -0.28 -14.14
CA PRO A 265 5.16 1.02 -14.78
C PRO A 265 3.70 1.53 -14.77
N GLU A 266 2.71 0.66 -14.76
CA GLU A 266 1.30 0.98 -14.81
C GLU A 266 0.62 1.00 -13.44
N ALA A 267 1.23 0.37 -12.42
CA ALA A 267 0.65 0.29 -11.09
C ALA A 267 0.61 1.66 -10.37
N ASN A 268 -0.30 1.82 -9.43
CA ASN A 268 -0.25 2.92 -8.47
C ASN A 268 0.79 2.63 -7.39
N ILE A 269 1.98 3.21 -7.53
CA ILE A 269 2.97 3.16 -6.45
C ILE A 269 2.51 4.13 -5.36
N ARG A 270 2.12 3.57 -4.23
CA ARG A 270 1.45 4.29 -3.15
C ARG A 270 2.41 4.60 -2.02
N LEU A 271 2.59 5.88 -1.74
CA LEU A 271 3.30 6.33 -0.54
C LEU A 271 2.40 6.07 0.68
N ALA A 272 2.89 5.25 1.62
CA ALA A 272 2.10 4.83 2.77
C ALA A 272 2.77 5.25 4.10
N ALA A 273 2.85 4.39 5.10
CA ALA A 273 3.44 4.75 6.38
C ALA A 273 4.92 5.14 6.26
N GLY A 274 5.38 5.99 7.19
CA GLY A 274 6.79 6.42 7.26
C GLY A 274 7.14 7.62 6.37
N ARG A 275 6.17 8.32 5.77
CA ARG A 275 6.43 9.52 4.94
C ARG A 275 7.27 10.61 5.63
N LYS A 276 7.25 10.65 6.95
CA LYS A 276 8.01 11.64 7.75
C LYS A 276 9.54 11.53 7.58
N VAL A 277 10.05 10.40 7.08
CA VAL A 277 11.49 10.26 6.78
C VAL A 277 11.87 10.98 5.48
N LEU A 278 10.89 11.37 4.68
CA LEU A 278 11.09 12.07 3.43
C LEU A 278 10.96 13.60 3.60
N PRO A 279 11.76 14.40 2.86
CA PRO A 279 11.60 15.84 2.83
C PRO A 279 10.17 16.25 2.48
N GLU A 280 9.70 17.35 3.07
CA GLU A 280 8.41 17.95 2.77
C GLU A 280 7.23 16.94 2.79
N ASN A 281 7.25 16.03 3.79
CA ASN A 281 6.24 14.98 3.95
C ASN A 281 6.03 14.12 2.68
N GLY A 282 7.10 13.86 1.94
CA GLY A 282 7.09 12.98 0.78
C GLY A 282 6.72 13.66 -0.55
N ALA A 283 6.73 14.99 -0.63
CA ALA A 283 6.50 15.70 -1.89
C ALA A 283 7.43 15.22 -3.02
N THR A 284 8.71 14.99 -2.70
CA THR A 284 9.70 14.47 -3.64
C THR A 284 9.36 13.08 -4.19
N ALA A 285 8.66 12.24 -3.43
CA ALA A 285 8.26 10.91 -3.89
C ALA A 285 7.29 10.96 -5.08
N PHE A 286 6.39 11.96 -5.12
CA PHE A 286 5.47 12.17 -6.25
C PHE A 286 6.17 12.58 -7.54
N LEU A 287 7.38 13.13 -7.44
CA LEU A 287 8.24 13.43 -8.61
C LEU A 287 9.17 12.25 -8.97
N SER A 288 9.25 11.26 -8.09
CA SER A 288 10.16 10.11 -8.18
C SER A 288 9.43 8.79 -8.49
N GLY A 289 8.18 8.85 -8.97
CA GLY A 289 7.45 7.67 -9.41
C GLY A 289 6.24 7.29 -8.57
N ALA A 290 5.98 7.90 -7.40
CA ALA A 290 4.75 7.65 -6.65
C ALA A 290 3.55 8.33 -7.32
N SER A 291 2.44 7.59 -7.50
CA SER A 291 1.19 8.06 -8.11
C SER A 291 -0.02 7.88 -7.20
N ALA A 292 0.21 7.53 -5.95
CA ALA A 292 -0.84 7.37 -4.95
C ALA A 292 -0.30 7.62 -3.54
N THR A 293 -1.17 7.88 -2.58
CA THR A 293 -0.79 7.98 -1.17
C THR A 293 -1.92 7.57 -0.23
N ILE A 294 -1.56 7.15 0.97
CA ILE A 294 -2.48 7.12 2.11
C ILE A 294 -2.39 8.49 2.79
N THR A 295 -3.52 9.17 2.92
CA THR A 295 -3.67 10.48 3.57
C THR A 295 -4.46 10.34 4.88
N GLY A 296 -4.33 11.31 5.79
CA GLY A 296 -4.90 11.20 7.14
C GLY A 296 -4.06 10.33 8.06
N ASP A 297 -4.67 9.87 9.14
CA ASP A 297 -4.00 9.03 10.13
C ASP A 297 -3.79 7.60 9.61
N MET A 298 -2.72 6.97 10.08
CA MET A 298 -2.45 5.54 9.90
C MET A 298 -3.10 4.73 11.02
N LEU A 299 -3.06 3.39 10.95
CA LEU A 299 -3.73 2.51 11.92
C LEU A 299 -3.29 2.72 13.37
N THR A 300 -1.99 2.95 13.58
CA THR A 300 -1.38 3.06 14.92
C THR A 300 -0.39 4.22 15.04
N THR A 301 -0.26 5.04 13.99
CA THR A 301 0.64 6.20 13.96
C THR A 301 -0.06 7.38 13.28
N SER A 302 0.31 8.60 13.67
CA SER A 302 -0.18 9.81 12.98
C SER A 302 0.37 9.90 11.57
N GLY A 303 -0.49 10.19 10.60
CA GLY A 303 -0.14 10.44 9.21
C GLY A 303 0.06 11.92 8.88
N THR A 304 -0.29 12.28 7.65
CA THR A 304 -0.39 13.66 7.16
C THR A 304 -1.85 14.11 7.19
N THR A 305 -2.09 15.40 7.09
CA THR A 305 -3.48 15.88 6.96
C THR A 305 -3.91 15.83 5.51
N ILE A 306 -5.19 15.53 5.25
CA ILE A 306 -5.77 15.56 3.90
C ILE A 306 -5.52 16.92 3.25
N LYS A 307 -5.75 18.02 3.99
CA LYS A 307 -5.49 19.39 3.52
C LYS A 307 -4.02 19.59 3.11
N GLY A 308 -3.08 19.11 3.92
CA GLY A 308 -1.65 19.22 3.61
C GLY A 308 -1.27 18.46 2.34
N ASP A 309 -1.87 17.30 2.10
CA ASP A 309 -1.63 16.56 0.86
C ASP A 309 -2.20 17.30 -0.35
N PHE A 310 -3.38 17.88 -0.28
CA PHE A 310 -3.90 18.73 -1.36
C PHE A 310 -3.02 19.96 -1.64
N GLU A 311 -2.47 20.59 -0.61
CA GLU A 311 -1.52 21.70 -0.77
C GLU A 311 -0.23 21.26 -1.50
N ILE A 312 0.30 20.07 -1.16
CA ILE A 312 1.45 19.47 -1.84
C ILE A 312 1.11 19.21 -3.32
N LEU A 313 0.00 18.54 -3.60
CA LEU A 313 -0.42 18.22 -4.97
C LEU A 313 -0.59 19.49 -5.82
N LYS A 314 -1.28 20.48 -5.29
CA LYS A 314 -1.48 21.78 -5.96
C LYS A 314 -0.15 22.45 -6.29
N ARG A 315 0.80 22.48 -5.35
CA ARG A 315 2.13 23.06 -5.55
C ARG A 315 2.92 22.34 -6.63
N LEU A 316 2.76 21.03 -6.75
CA LEU A 316 3.44 20.19 -7.74
C LEU A 316 2.72 20.13 -9.10
N GLY A 317 1.57 20.79 -9.26
CA GLY A 317 0.75 20.69 -10.47
C GLY A 317 0.12 19.33 -10.68
N LEU A 318 -0.10 18.57 -9.58
CA LEU A 318 -0.73 17.27 -9.56
C LEU A 318 -2.18 17.39 -9.07
N SER A 319 -3.03 16.42 -9.42
CA SER A 319 -4.45 16.40 -9.05
C SER A 319 -4.88 14.97 -8.70
N ASN A 320 -5.87 14.85 -7.84
CA ASN A 320 -6.60 13.61 -7.63
C ASN A 320 -7.93 13.56 -8.40
N GLU A 321 -8.19 14.55 -9.25
CA GLU A 321 -9.35 14.59 -10.14
C GLU A 321 -9.04 13.86 -11.46
N GLY A 322 -10.04 13.20 -12.01
CA GLY A 322 -9.96 12.50 -13.28
C GLY A 322 -10.37 11.02 -13.13
N PRO A 323 -10.50 10.32 -14.27
CA PRO A 323 -10.86 8.91 -14.22
C PRO A 323 -9.80 8.14 -13.44
N ASN A 324 -10.24 7.44 -12.44
CA ASN A 324 -9.45 6.41 -11.78
C ASN A 324 -9.34 5.27 -12.80
N ASP A 325 -8.17 5.16 -13.47
CA ASP A 325 -7.92 4.14 -14.49
C ASP A 325 -7.73 2.73 -13.88
N PHE A 326 -8.36 2.46 -12.71
CA PHE A 326 -8.57 1.09 -12.27
C PHE A 326 -9.81 0.56 -13.00
N PRO A 327 -9.73 -0.60 -13.63
CA PRO A 327 -10.92 -1.24 -14.16
C PRO A 327 -11.95 -1.42 -13.03
N PRO A 328 -13.23 -1.19 -13.34
CA PRO A 328 -14.31 -1.33 -12.37
C PRO A 328 -14.44 -2.75 -11.83
#